data_29eea4589eb175e367bcfd7af4423a97
#
_entry.id   29eea4589eb175e367bcfd7af4423a97
#
_cell.length_a   1.000
_cell.length_b   1.000
_cell.length_c   1.000
_cell.angle_alpha   90.00
_cell.angle_beta   90.00
_cell.angle_gamma   90.00
#
_symmetry.space_group_name_H-M   'P 1'
#
loop_
_entity.id
_entity.type
_entity.pdbx_description
1 polymer ?
#
loop_
_entity_poly.entity_id
_entity_poly.type
_entity_poly.pdbx_seq_one_letter_code
_entity_poly.pdbx_strand_id
1 'polypeptide(L)'
;MLLWNGACHVHSRFSLEALLQLKKENPGVEVLAHPECKAPILAVSDVIGSTQALLEHTIKSPAKRFIIATESGILFEMQRACPDKEFIPVPPEVTEGVGCSCNECEYMRMNTLEKLYDCLVNESPEMIVDKEIAEKAVTSIERMLAMS
;
A
#
# COMPACT_ATOMS: atom_id res chain seq x y z
N MET A 1 -1.81 -5.49 -25.81
CA MET A 1 -1.15 -5.07 -24.54
C MET A 1 -0.70 -6.33 -23.82
N LEU A 2 0.54 -6.37 -23.36
CA LEU A 2 1.04 -7.46 -22.52
C LEU A 2 0.98 -7.00 -21.06
N LEU A 3 0.31 -7.77 -20.20
CA LEU A 3 0.23 -7.50 -18.78
C LEU A 3 1.15 -8.47 -18.03
N TRP A 4 1.95 -7.94 -17.12
CA TRP A 4 2.71 -8.76 -16.19
C TRP A 4 1.74 -9.31 -15.13
N ASN A 5 1.74 -10.63 -14.94
CA ASN A 5 0.92 -11.27 -13.91
C ASN A 5 1.63 -11.24 -12.54
N GLY A 6 1.88 -10.04 -12.08
CA GLY A 6 2.49 -9.78 -10.77
C GLY A 6 1.47 -9.28 -9.76
N ALA A 7 1.79 -9.46 -8.47
CA ALA A 7 1.00 -8.93 -7.37
C ALA A 7 1.93 -8.41 -6.26
N CYS A 8 1.48 -7.38 -5.55
CA CYS A 8 2.17 -6.93 -4.36
C CYS A 8 2.02 -7.98 -3.25
N HIS A 9 3.15 -8.46 -2.71
CA HIS A 9 3.15 -9.51 -1.68
C HIS A 9 2.44 -9.09 -0.38
N VAL A 10 2.39 -7.78 -0.06
CA VAL A 10 1.63 -7.28 1.10
C VAL A 10 0.14 -7.35 0.81
N HIS A 11 -0.32 -6.74 -0.28
CA HIS A 11 -1.75 -6.65 -0.61
C HIS A 11 -2.37 -8.00 -0.96
N SER A 12 -1.58 -8.97 -1.46
CA SER A 12 -2.05 -10.31 -1.76
C SER A 12 -2.26 -11.21 -0.54
N ARG A 13 -1.84 -10.77 0.65
CA ARG A 13 -1.85 -11.60 1.88
C ARG A 13 -2.95 -11.25 2.86
N PHE A 14 -3.76 -10.21 2.65
CA PHE A 14 -4.84 -9.89 3.57
C PHE A 14 -5.84 -11.03 3.72
N SER A 15 -6.19 -11.33 4.96
CA SER A 15 -7.18 -12.36 5.30
C SER A 15 -8.60 -11.83 5.12
N LEU A 16 -9.36 -12.46 4.21
CA LEU A 16 -10.79 -12.16 4.06
C LEU A 16 -11.57 -12.53 5.32
N GLU A 17 -11.25 -13.66 5.93
CA GLU A 17 -11.93 -14.10 7.16
C GLU A 17 -11.75 -13.09 8.28
N ALA A 18 -10.51 -12.64 8.51
CA ALA A 18 -10.23 -11.62 9.52
C ALA A 18 -10.92 -10.28 9.21
N LEU A 19 -10.96 -9.87 7.94
CA LEU A 19 -11.67 -8.67 7.52
C LEU A 19 -13.17 -8.76 7.82
N LEU A 20 -13.82 -9.88 7.49
CA LEU A 20 -15.23 -10.11 7.76
C LEU A 20 -15.52 -10.14 9.27
N GLN A 21 -14.63 -10.72 10.06
CA GLN A 21 -14.72 -10.71 11.52
C GLN A 21 -14.61 -9.27 12.06
N LEU A 22 -13.65 -8.49 11.60
CA LEU A 22 -13.51 -7.07 11.97
C LEU A 22 -14.75 -6.25 11.63
N LYS A 23 -15.36 -6.45 10.45
CA LYS A 23 -16.64 -5.79 10.07
C LYS A 23 -17.77 -6.17 11.02
N LYS A 24 -17.85 -7.44 11.43
CA LYS A 24 -18.86 -7.93 12.37
C LYS A 24 -18.70 -7.33 13.77
N GLU A 25 -17.47 -7.18 14.23
CA GLU A 25 -17.15 -6.60 15.54
C GLU A 25 -17.30 -5.08 15.57
N ASN A 26 -17.26 -4.44 14.40
CA ASN A 26 -17.34 -2.98 14.26
C ASN A 26 -18.46 -2.58 13.28
N PRO A 27 -19.74 -2.68 13.68
CA PRO A 27 -20.85 -2.35 12.82
C PRO A 27 -20.78 -0.89 12.33
N GLY A 28 -20.98 -0.67 11.02
CA GLY A 28 -20.96 0.65 10.40
C GLY A 28 -19.56 1.23 10.15
N VAL A 29 -18.49 0.45 10.37
CA VAL A 29 -17.13 0.86 10.03
C VAL A 29 -16.93 0.86 8.50
N GLU A 30 -16.22 1.87 8.00
CA GLU A 30 -15.82 1.92 6.59
C GLU A 30 -14.54 1.09 6.35
N VAL A 31 -14.54 0.27 5.29
CA VAL A 31 -13.40 -0.53 4.86
C VAL A 31 -12.71 0.13 3.67
N LEU A 32 -11.45 0.46 3.83
CA LEU A 32 -10.62 1.09 2.81
C LEU A 32 -9.56 0.11 2.32
N ALA A 33 -9.48 -0.12 1.00
CA ALA A 33 -8.56 -1.08 0.41
C ALA A 33 -7.74 -0.50 -0.74
N HIS A 34 -6.49 -0.94 -0.85
CA HIS A 34 -5.66 -0.66 -2.02
C HIS A 34 -6.11 -1.53 -3.21
N PRO A 35 -6.12 -1.01 -4.44
CA PRO A 35 -6.60 -1.75 -5.63
C PRO A 35 -5.79 -3.02 -5.95
N GLU A 36 -4.58 -3.18 -5.42
CA GLU A 36 -3.79 -4.41 -5.56
C GLU A 36 -4.21 -5.55 -4.62
N CYS A 37 -5.18 -5.32 -3.73
CA CYS A 37 -5.75 -6.39 -2.91
C CYS A 37 -6.47 -7.44 -3.77
N LYS A 38 -6.55 -8.68 -3.27
CA LYS A 38 -7.31 -9.75 -3.92
C LYS A 38 -8.78 -9.35 -4.12
N ALA A 39 -9.39 -9.80 -5.20
CA ALA A 39 -10.77 -9.50 -5.55
C ALA A 39 -11.78 -9.73 -4.40
N PRO A 40 -11.69 -10.78 -3.55
CA PRO A 40 -12.58 -10.95 -2.41
C PRO A 40 -12.49 -9.83 -1.36
N ILE A 41 -11.29 -9.26 -1.12
CA ILE A 41 -11.10 -8.10 -0.24
C ILE A 41 -11.75 -6.87 -0.85
N LEU A 42 -11.50 -6.62 -2.14
CA LEU A 42 -12.08 -5.47 -2.84
C LEU A 42 -13.60 -5.51 -2.86
N ALA A 43 -14.18 -6.71 -3.03
CA ALA A 43 -15.64 -6.90 -3.10
C ALA A 43 -16.38 -6.54 -1.79
N VAL A 44 -15.70 -6.56 -0.65
CA VAL A 44 -16.27 -6.23 0.67
C VAL A 44 -15.78 -4.87 1.21
N SER A 45 -15.00 -4.13 0.40
CA SER A 45 -14.49 -2.81 0.75
C SER A 45 -15.45 -1.71 0.30
N ASP A 46 -15.52 -0.65 1.10
CA ASP A 46 -16.41 0.50 0.84
C ASP A 46 -15.71 1.54 -0.04
N VAL A 47 -14.38 1.67 0.09
CA VAL A 47 -13.55 2.59 -0.70
C VAL A 47 -12.32 1.87 -1.21
N ILE A 48 -12.06 2.00 -2.51
CA ILE A 48 -10.88 1.44 -3.17
C ILE A 48 -10.09 2.57 -3.81
N GLY A 49 -8.81 2.70 -3.48
CA GLY A 49 -7.98 3.78 -4.00
C GLY A 49 -6.50 3.66 -3.67
N SER A 50 -5.71 4.55 -4.27
CA SER A 50 -4.29 4.70 -3.89
C SER A 50 -4.16 5.11 -2.42
N THR A 51 -3.00 4.92 -1.82
CA THR A 51 -2.73 5.34 -0.44
C THR A 51 -3.07 6.81 -0.20
N GLN A 52 -2.78 7.69 -1.16
CA GLN A 52 -3.15 9.09 -1.10
C GLN A 52 -4.68 9.28 -1.11
N ALA A 53 -5.39 8.59 -1.99
CA ALA A 53 -6.85 8.67 -2.06
C ALA A 53 -7.52 8.16 -0.78
N LEU A 54 -6.98 7.08 -0.18
CA LEU A 54 -7.46 6.56 1.09
C LEU A 54 -7.23 7.55 2.23
N LEU A 55 -6.04 8.17 2.32
CA LEU A 55 -5.75 9.22 3.30
C LEU A 55 -6.71 10.41 3.14
N GLU A 56 -6.92 10.91 1.93
CA GLU A 56 -7.85 12.00 1.67
C GLU A 56 -9.28 11.64 2.04
N HIS A 57 -9.70 10.40 1.78
CA HIS A 57 -11.01 9.92 2.20
C HIS A 57 -11.15 9.96 3.73
N THR A 58 -10.15 9.48 4.47
CA THR A 58 -10.22 9.53 5.95
C THR A 58 -10.32 10.94 6.50
N ILE A 59 -9.71 11.94 5.83
CA ILE A 59 -9.81 13.35 6.23
C ILE A 59 -11.22 13.89 5.98
N LYS A 60 -11.81 13.55 4.83
CA LYS A 60 -13.12 14.09 4.38
C LYS A 60 -14.32 13.36 4.99
N SER A 61 -14.20 12.07 5.28
CA SER A 61 -15.29 11.25 5.83
C SER A 61 -15.67 11.68 7.25
N PRO A 62 -16.95 11.74 7.60
CA PRO A 62 -17.40 11.95 8.98
C PRO A 62 -17.17 10.73 9.89
N ALA A 63 -16.88 9.57 9.34
CA ALA A 63 -16.61 8.34 10.09
C ALA A 63 -15.44 8.51 11.05
N LYS A 64 -15.52 7.86 12.20
CA LYS A 64 -14.50 7.90 13.25
C LYS A 64 -13.62 6.66 13.31
N ARG A 65 -14.00 5.61 12.60
CA ARG A 65 -13.32 4.32 12.60
C ARG A 65 -13.23 3.78 11.19
N PHE A 66 -12.08 3.25 10.85
CA PHE A 66 -11.80 2.68 9.52
C PHE A 66 -11.06 1.36 9.65
N ILE A 67 -11.42 0.38 8.84
CA ILE A 67 -10.63 -0.83 8.63
C ILE A 67 -9.77 -0.61 7.39
N ILE A 68 -8.46 -0.83 7.51
CA ILE A 68 -7.46 -0.47 6.50
C ILE A 68 -6.80 -1.72 5.92
N ALA A 69 -7.01 -1.97 4.62
CA ALA A 69 -6.40 -3.04 3.85
C ALA A 69 -5.34 -2.48 2.87
N THR A 70 -4.24 -2.00 3.42
CA THR A 70 -3.04 -1.55 2.68
C THR A 70 -1.79 -1.68 3.56
N GLU A 71 -0.62 -1.35 3.00
CA GLU A 71 0.65 -1.38 3.75
C GLU A 71 0.58 -0.46 4.97
N SER A 72 1.08 -0.95 6.11
CA SER A 72 0.84 -0.34 7.42
C SER A 72 1.52 1.03 7.63
N GLY A 73 2.50 1.38 6.83
CA GLY A 73 3.20 2.68 6.93
C GLY A 73 2.27 3.89 6.77
N ILE A 74 1.17 3.74 6.01
CA ILE A 74 0.19 4.82 5.85
C ILE A 74 -0.60 5.13 7.14
N LEU A 75 -0.68 4.18 8.08
CA LEU A 75 -1.42 4.38 9.33
C LEU A 75 -0.84 5.53 10.15
N PHE A 76 0.49 5.72 10.11
CA PHE A 76 1.14 6.85 10.78
C PHE A 76 0.64 8.18 10.20
N GLU A 77 0.56 8.32 8.87
CA GLU A 77 0.07 9.53 8.22
C GLU A 77 -1.41 9.76 8.47
N MET A 78 -2.22 8.69 8.45
CA MET A 78 -3.65 8.76 8.78
C MET A 78 -3.87 9.21 10.23
N GLN A 79 -3.12 8.65 11.18
CA GLN A 79 -3.23 9.02 12.59
C GLN A 79 -2.76 10.45 12.85
N ARG A 80 -1.69 10.89 12.14
CA ARG A 80 -1.19 12.26 12.21
C ARG A 80 -2.20 13.27 11.67
N ALA A 81 -2.85 12.95 10.54
CA ALA A 81 -3.84 13.82 9.90
C ALA A 81 -5.19 13.83 10.64
N CYS A 82 -5.56 12.73 11.27
CA CYS A 82 -6.83 12.54 11.96
C CYS A 82 -6.63 11.89 13.33
N PRO A 83 -6.09 12.63 14.33
CA PRO A 83 -5.73 12.07 15.64
C PRO A 83 -6.96 11.61 16.46
N ASP A 84 -8.15 12.06 16.11
CA ASP A 84 -9.42 11.71 16.75
C ASP A 84 -10.12 10.49 16.11
N LYS A 85 -9.47 9.84 15.14
CA LYS A 85 -10.00 8.68 14.42
C LYS A 85 -9.22 7.41 14.72
N GLU A 86 -9.88 6.27 14.61
CA GLU A 86 -9.30 4.94 14.82
C GLU A 86 -9.09 4.23 13.49
N PHE A 87 -7.90 3.66 13.31
CA PHE A 87 -7.51 2.93 12.11
C PHE A 87 -7.13 1.50 12.48
N ILE A 88 -7.89 0.53 11.99
CA ILE A 88 -7.76 -0.90 12.32
C ILE A 88 -7.16 -1.61 11.09
N PRO A 89 -5.90 -2.06 11.14
CA PRO A 89 -5.31 -2.78 10.02
C PRO A 89 -5.93 -4.17 9.87
N VAL A 90 -6.20 -4.59 8.61
CA VAL A 90 -6.60 -5.96 8.31
C VAL A 90 -5.39 -6.89 8.51
N PRO A 91 -5.48 -7.95 9.33
CA PRO A 91 -4.36 -8.88 9.47
C PRO A 91 -4.11 -9.67 8.18
N PRO A 92 -2.86 -10.09 7.93
CA PRO A 92 -2.54 -11.01 6.85
C PRO A 92 -3.04 -12.43 7.16
N GLU A 93 -3.16 -13.25 6.11
CA GLU A 93 -3.34 -14.70 6.26
C GLU A 93 -2.14 -15.29 7.02
N VAL A 94 -2.40 -16.05 8.06
CA VAL A 94 -1.36 -16.75 8.81
C VAL A 94 -0.92 -17.96 8.01
N THR A 95 0.28 -17.93 7.47
CA THR A 95 0.93 -19.09 6.84
C THR A 95 1.98 -19.62 7.79
N GLU A 96 1.88 -20.88 8.18
CA GLU A 96 2.88 -21.54 9.02
C GLU A 96 4.26 -21.44 8.37
N GLY A 97 5.24 -20.92 9.12
CA GLY A 97 6.64 -20.82 8.68
C GLY A 97 7.05 -19.53 7.96
N VAL A 98 6.17 -18.59 7.71
CA VAL A 98 6.52 -17.26 7.19
C VAL A 98 6.40 -16.23 8.30
N GLY A 99 7.54 -15.84 8.87
CA GLY A 99 7.61 -14.90 9.97
C GLY A 99 7.34 -13.47 9.54
N CYS A 100 6.26 -12.97 9.87
CA CYS A 100 5.80 -11.66 10.25
C CYS A 100 4.28 -11.55 10.00
N SER A 101 3.53 -11.35 11.07
CA SER A 101 2.11 -11.03 11.01
C SER A 101 1.86 -9.52 10.76
N CYS A 102 2.87 -8.81 10.28
CA CYS A 102 2.79 -7.38 9.99
C CYS A 102 2.47 -7.14 8.49
N ASN A 103 1.67 -6.12 8.24
CA ASN A 103 1.37 -5.64 6.88
C ASN A 103 2.46 -4.69 6.37
N GLU A 104 3.72 -4.93 6.72
CA GLU A 104 4.86 -4.12 6.34
C GLU A 104 5.56 -4.67 5.11
N CYS A 105 5.96 -3.78 4.23
CA CYS A 105 6.76 -4.13 3.07
C CYS A 105 8.26 -4.12 3.46
N GLU A 106 8.88 -5.29 3.48
CA GLU A 106 10.31 -5.43 3.79
C GLU A 106 11.20 -4.61 2.85
N TYR A 107 10.83 -4.51 1.57
CA TYR A 107 11.58 -3.72 0.58
C TYR A 107 11.52 -2.22 0.88
N MET A 108 10.36 -1.69 1.28
CA MET A 108 10.24 -0.30 1.70
C MET A 108 11.06 -0.04 2.98
N ARG A 109 11.13 -1.01 3.90
CA ARG A 109 11.92 -0.93 5.13
C ARG A 109 13.44 -0.99 4.90
N MET A 110 13.90 -1.37 3.70
CA MET A 110 15.31 -1.28 3.35
C MET A 110 15.82 0.16 3.24
N ASN A 111 14.93 1.13 3.02
CA ASN A 111 15.25 2.55 3.04
C ASN A 111 15.20 3.07 4.48
N THR A 112 16.32 3.62 4.96
CA THR A 112 16.43 4.23 6.29
C THR A 112 16.81 5.71 6.18
N LEU A 113 16.60 6.46 7.25
CA LEU A 113 16.98 7.87 7.29
C LEU A 113 18.50 8.05 7.10
N GLU A 114 19.31 7.15 7.67
CA GLU A 114 20.76 7.16 7.51
C GLU A 114 21.16 6.98 6.03
N LYS A 115 20.57 5.97 5.36
CA LYS A 115 20.84 5.73 3.94
C LYS A 115 20.40 6.90 3.06
N LEU A 116 19.27 7.52 3.38
CA LEU A 116 18.80 8.71 2.68
C LEU A 116 19.76 9.89 2.90
N TYR A 117 20.19 10.13 4.14
CA TYR A 117 21.16 11.16 4.48
C TYR A 117 22.50 10.94 3.75
N ASP A 118 23.04 9.72 3.80
CA ASP A 118 24.29 9.36 3.15
C ASP A 118 24.21 9.54 1.63
N CYS A 119 23.08 9.14 1.03
CA CYS A 119 22.83 9.34 -0.39
C CYS A 119 22.84 10.84 -0.78
N LEU A 120 22.18 11.68 0.01
CA LEU A 120 22.11 13.13 -0.27
C LEU A 120 23.45 13.84 -0.05
N VAL A 121 24.23 13.43 0.95
CA VAL A 121 25.53 14.04 1.27
C VAL A 121 26.62 13.59 0.29
N ASN A 122 26.63 12.32 -0.06
CA ASN A 122 27.70 11.70 -0.84
C ASN A 122 27.35 11.49 -2.32
N GLU A 123 26.11 11.81 -2.73
CA GLU A 123 25.56 11.53 -4.07
C GLU A 123 25.82 10.07 -4.50
N SER A 124 25.64 9.12 -3.55
CA SER A 124 25.98 7.70 -3.68
C SER A 124 24.91 6.80 -3.05
N PRO A 125 24.66 5.59 -3.62
CA PRO A 125 25.28 5.04 -4.85
C PRO A 125 24.70 5.66 -6.13
N GLU A 126 25.54 5.87 -7.13
CA GLU A 126 25.08 6.24 -8.46
C GLU A 126 24.39 5.05 -9.13
N MET A 127 23.20 5.28 -9.69
CA MET A 127 22.48 4.26 -10.45
C MET A 127 22.82 4.37 -11.94
N ILE A 128 23.61 3.43 -12.42
CA ILE A 128 24.00 3.37 -13.83
C ILE A 128 23.11 2.35 -14.54
N VAL A 129 22.37 2.83 -15.54
CA VAL A 129 21.57 1.97 -16.42
C VAL A 129 22.27 1.84 -17.77
N ASP A 130 22.33 0.61 -18.30
CA ASP A 130 22.85 0.39 -19.64
C ASP A 130 22.14 1.29 -20.66
N LYS A 131 22.93 1.92 -21.53
CA LYS A 131 22.42 2.94 -22.47
C LYS A 131 21.34 2.39 -23.42
N GLU A 132 21.54 1.20 -23.96
CA GLU A 132 20.58 0.58 -24.88
C GLU A 132 19.25 0.25 -24.17
N ILE A 133 19.33 -0.22 -22.91
CA ILE A 133 18.15 -0.48 -22.06
C ILE A 133 17.45 0.83 -21.75
N ALA A 134 18.18 1.88 -21.38
CA ALA A 134 17.62 3.19 -21.07
C ALA A 134 16.88 3.80 -22.26
N GLU A 135 17.45 3.79 -23.45
CA GLU A 135 16.82 4.29 -24.68
C GLU A 135 15.50 3.55 -25.01
N LYS A 136 15.50 2.23 -24.86
CA LYS A 136 14.27 1.42 -25.05
C LYS A 136 13.21 1.69 -23.99
N ALA A 137 13.60 1.88 -22.73
CA ALA A 137 12.70 2.18 -21.63
C ALA A 137 12.04 3.55 -21.79
N VAL A 138 12.77 4.57 -22.20
CA VAL A 138 12.25 5.94 -22.45
C VAL A 138 11.09 5.89 -23.46
N THR A 139 11.19 5.12 -24.54
CA THR A 139 10.11 4.96 -25.51
C THR A 139 8.80 4.48 -24.89
N SER A 140 8.87 3.56 -23.93
CA SER A 140 7.69 3.05 -23.22
C SER A 140 7.07 4.11 -22.29
N ILE A 141 7.91 4.89 -21.63
CA ILE A 141 7.49 5.98 -20.74
C ILE A 141 6.81 7.10 -21.54
N GLU A 142 7.42 7.52 -22.66
CA GLU A 142 6.86 8.55 -23.53
C GLU A 142 5.49 8.15 -24.09
N ARG A 143 5.32 6.88 -24.51
CA ARG A 143 4.03 6.36 -24.96
C ARG A 143 2.99 6.36 -23.85
N MET A 144 3.36 6.00 -22.65
CA MET A 144 2.46 6.04 -21.48
C MET A 144 2.00 7.48 -21.20
N LEU A 145 2.94 8.43 -21.17
CA LEU A 145 2.63 9.85 -20.94
C LEU A 145 1.76 10.46 -22.06
N ALA A 146 1.93 10.00 -23.30
CA ALA A 146 1.10 10.46 -24.42
C ALA A 146 -0.33 9.90 -24.40
N MET A 147 -0.62 8.88 -23.58
CA MET A 147 -1.94 8.26 -23.41
C MET A 147 -2.68 8.70 -22.14
N SER A 148 -2.03 9.43 -21.26
CA SER A 148 -2.59 9.98 -20.01
C SER A 148 -3.06 11.47 -20.16
#